data_32b2ea3da24632685a15b87d05d64ccf
#
_entry.id   32b2ea3da24632685a15b87d05d64ccf
#
_cell.length_a   1.000
_cell.length_b   1.000
_cell.length_c   1.000
_cell.angle_alpha   90.00
_cell.angle_beta   90.00
_cell.angle_gamma   90.00
#
_symmetry.space_group_name_H-M   'P 1'
#
loop_
_entity.id
_entity.type
_entity.pdbx_description
1 polymer ?
#
loop_
_entity_poly.entity_id
_entity_poly.type
_entity_poly.pdbx_seq_one_letter_code
_entity_poly.pdbx_strand_id
1 'polypeptide(L)'
;MTRGRKFYEPLADGAPKPKTAISNELERVIHFFPPHLKKVTNKLDEIAKKADVILGNLEDGIAPKDKITARKEFAKKSKKLNLKNTSLWTRVNSISSKWFLDDISFLVKELGNTLDVIMLPMI
;
A
#
# COMPACT_ATOMS: atom_id res chain seq x y z
N MET A 1 21.22 1.52 -18.94
CA MET A 1 21.45 2.15 -17.62
C MET A 1 22.38 3.33 -17.78
N THR A 2 22.04 4.48 -17.21
CA THR A 2 22.82 5.71 -17.33
C THR A 2 23.87 5.79 -16.22
N ARG A 3 25.15 5.77 -16.61
CA ARG A 3 26.26 5.87 -15.65
C ARG A 3 26.22 7.22 -14.91
N GLY A 4 26.50 7.19 -13.61
CA GLY A 4 26.56 8.37 -12.78
C GLY A 4 25.23 8.90 -12.30
N ARG A 5 24.11 8.32 -12.75
CA ARG A 5 22.80 8.70 -12.28
C ARG A 5 22.50 8.01 -10.94
N LYS A 6 22.11 8.75 -9.94
CA LYS A 6 21.72 8.20 -8.63
C LYS A 6 20.38 7.49 -8.76
N PHE A 7 20.15 6.50 -7.88
CA PHE A 7 18.94 5.67 -7.92
C PHE A 7 17.63 6.49 -7.87
N TYR A 8 17.63 7.57 -7.10
CA TYR A 8 16.44 8.41 -6.92
C TYR A 8 16.31 9.53 -7.96
N GLU A 9 17.25 9.67 -8.89
CA GLU A 9 17.15 10.69 -9.94
C GLU A 9 16.20 10.22 -11.05
N PRO A 10 15.38 11.13 -11.60
CA PRO A 10 14.50 10.80 -12.70
C PRO A 10 15.29 10.31 -13.92
N LEU A 11 14.79 9.27 -14.57
CA LEU A 11 15.39 8.72 -15.77
C LEU A 11 15.04 9.51 -17.04
N ALA A 12 13.93 10.25 -17.01
CA ALA A 12 13.47 11.06 -18.13
C ALA A 12 13.97 12.50 -18.02
N ASP A 13 14.46 13.06 -19.12
CA ASP A 13 14.83 14.45 -19.17
C ASP A 13 13.62 15.35 -18.91
N GLY A 14 13.82 16.38 -18.09
CA GLY A 14 12.75 17.31 -17.71
C GLY A 14 11.83 16.81 -16.59
N ALA A 15 11.99 15.56 -16.15
CA ALA A 15 11.21 15.07 -15.01
C ALA A 15 11.65 15.76 -13.70
N PRO A 16 10.73 16.10 -12.81
CA PRO A 16 11.08 16.75 -11.55
C PRO A 16 11.91 15.83 -10.66
N LYS A 17 12.86 16.39 -9.93
CA LYS A 17 13.62 15.65 -8.92
C LYS A 17 12.69 15.27 -7.76
N PRO A 18 12.96 14.11 -7.09
CA PRO A 18 12.23 13.75 -5.89
C PRO A 18 12.33 14.88 -4.85
N LYS A 19 11.20 15.22 -4.24
CA LYS A 19 11.14 16.30 -3.24
C LYS A 19 11.64 15.88 -1.86
N THR A 20 11.71 14.58 -1.62
CA THR A 20 12.08 14.03 -0.31
C THR A 20 13.26 13.09 -0.42
N ALA A 21 14.08 13.03 0.62
CA ALA A 21 15.13 12.02 0.73
C ALA A 21 14.50 10.62 0.84
N ILE A 22 15.23 9.62 0.36
CA ILE A 22 14.84 8.22 0.53
C ILE A 22 14.88 7.91 2.03
N SER A 23 13.78 7.31 2.53
CA SER A 23 13.70 6.87 3.90
C SER A 23 14.75 5.77 4.18
N ASN A 24 15.42 5.88 5.32
CA ASN A 24 16.34 4.86 5.82
C ASN A 24 15.66 3.86 6.76
N GLU A 25 14.34 3.85 6.80
CA GLU A 25 13.59 2.92 7.63
C GLU A 25 13.83 1.48 7.18
N LEU A 26 14.04 0.59 8.15
CA LEU A 26 14.24 -0.83 7.90
C LEU A 26 12.88 -1.51 7.71
N GLU A 27 12.72 -2.21 6.61
CA GLU A 27 11.50 -2.92 6.24
C GLU A 27 11.75 -4.43 6.26
N ARG A 28 11.98 -4.97 7.46
CA ARG A 28 12.38 -6.37 7.66
C ARG A 28 11.21 -7.33 7.69
N VAL A 29 10.07 -6.89 8.24
CA VAL A 29 8.88 -7.72 8.40
C VAL A 29 7.70 -7.04 7.74
N ILE A 30 7.19 -7.64 6.66
CA ILE A 30 5.99 -7.20 5.96
C ILE A 30 4.89 -8.21 6.22
N HIS A 31 3.81 -7.77 6.86
CA HIS A 31 2.66 -8.62 7.13
C HIS A 31 1.52 -8.31 6.16
N PHE A 32 1.21 -9.25 5.28
CA PHE A 32 0.08 -9.18 4.36
C PHE A 32 -1.21 -9.54 5.08
N PHE A 33 -2.29 -8.84 4.81
CA PHE A 33 -3.59 -9.20 5.35
C PHE A 33 -4.72 -9.00 4.33
N PRO A 34 -5.74 -9.89 4.35
CA PRO A 34 -6.96 -9.74 3.55
C PRO A 34 -7.96 -8.83 4.28
N PRO A 35 -8.21 -7.60 3.80
CA PRO A 35 -9.01 -6.63 4.55
C PRO A 35 -10.49 -6.99 4.74
N HIS A 36 -11.02 -7.86 3.90
CA HIS A 36 -12.41 -8.31 3.98
C HIS A 36 -12.67 -9.34 5.08
N LEU A 37 -11.62 -9.93 5.65
CA LEU A 37 -11.76 -10.93 6.71
C LEU A 37 -11.69 -10.28 8.09
N LYS A 38 -12.82 -10.18 8.76
CA LYS A 38 -12.93 -9.57 10.09
C LYS A 38 -12.03 -10.21 11.14
N LYS A 39 -11.86 -11.52 11.07
CA LYS A 39 -11.00 -12.28 12.00
C LYS A 39 -9.56 -11.77 12.00
N VAL A 40 -9.05 -11.40 10.83
CA VAL A 40 -7.69 -10.88 10.69
C VAL A 40 -7.65 -9.39 11.08
N THR A 41 -8.60 -8.61 10.59
CA THR A 41 -8.63 -7.16 10.84
C THR A 41 -8.81 -6.81 12.32
N ASN A 42 -9.44 -7.67 13.10
CA ASN A 42 -9.58 -7.46 14.55
C ASN A 42 -8.25 -7.58 15.31
N LYS A 43 -7.23 -8.18 14.69
CA LYS A 43 -5.90 -8.35 15.27
C LYS A 43 -4.86 -7.39 14.70
N LEU A 44 -5.25 -6.49 13.81
CA LEU A 44 -4.31 -5.60 13.13
C LEU A 44 -3.51 -4.70 14.06
N ASP A 45 -4.10 -4.21 15.14
CA ASP A 45 -3.38 -3.38 16.11
C ASP A 45 -2.21 -4.14 16.75
N GLU A 46 -2.43 -5.41 17.09
CA GLU A 46 -1.37 -6.26 17.64
C GLU A 46 -0.31 -6.59 16.61
N ILE A 47 -0.72 -6.88 15.38
CA ILE A 47 0.18 -7.17 14.26
C ILE A 47 1.03 -5.94 13.93
N ALA A 48 0.43 -4.76 13.91
CA ALA A 48 1.13 -3.51 13.61
C ALA A 48 2.26 -3.20 14.61
N LYS A 49 2.09 -3.61 15.87
CA LYS A 49 3.14 -3.43 16.88
C LYS A 49 4.39 -4.29 16.63
N LYS A 50 4.26 -5.37 15.89
CA LYS A 50 5.32 -6.36 15.65
C LYS A 50 5.90 -6.32 14.23
N ALA A 51 5.20 -5.71 13.30
CA ALA A 51 5.62 -5.63 11.90
C ALA A 51 6.19 -4.26 11.58
N ASP A 52 7.16 -4.21 10.66
CA ASP A 52 7.68 -2.95 10.13
C ASP A 52 6.71 -2.36 9.11
N VAL A 53 6.01 -3.23 8.38
CA VAL A 53 5.01 -2.88 7.36
C VAL A 53 3.80 -3.78 7.50
N ILE A 54 2.61 -3.20 7.46
CA ILE A 54 1.37 -3.93 7.23
C ILE A 54 0.87 -3.63 5.81
N LEU A 55 0.52 -4.67 5.08
CA LEU A 55 0.13 -4.56 3.68
C LEU A 55 -1.28 -5.10 3.47
N GLY A 56 -2.23 -4.21 3.20
CA GLY A 56 -3.59 -4.59 2.80
C GLY A 56 -3.59 -5.10 1.37
N ASN A 57 -3.92 -6.38 1.20
CA ASN A 57 -3.97 -6.99 -0.12
C ASN A 57 -5.35 -6.87 -0.75
N LEU A 58 -5.44 -6.19 -1.88
CA LEU A 58 -6.68 -6.04 -2.65
C LEU A 58 -6.69 -6.93 -3.91
N GLU A 59 -5.58 -7.62 -4.20
CA GLU A 59 -5.41 -8.31 -5.48
C GLU A 59 -5.54 -9.82 -5.30
N ASP A 60 -4.45 -10.49 -4.96
CA ASP A 60 -4.38 -11.95 -4.97
C ASP A 60 -5.14 -12.59 -3.81
N GLY A 61 -5.81 -13.71 -4.06
CA GLY A 61 -6.55 -14.44 -3.04
C GLY A 61 -7.90 -13.83 -2.65
N ILE A 62 -8.33 -12.74 -3.30
CA ILE A 62 -9.62 -12.11 -3.05
C ILE A 62 -10.56 -12.37 -4.23
N ALA A 63 -11.70 -13.00 -3.95
CA ALA A 63 -12.71 -13.27 -4.98
C ALA A 63 -13.25 -11.97 -5.58
N PRO A 64 -13.64 -11.95 -6.87
CA PRO A 64 -14.20 -10.76 -7.51
C PRO A 64 -15.34 -10.11 -6.73
N LYS A 65 -16.22 -10.89 -6.13
CA LYS A 65 -17.34 -10.41 -5.32
C LYS A 65 -16.90 -9.63 -4.07
N ASP A 66 -15.70 -9.89 -3.57
CA ASP A 66 -15.17 -9.29 -2.33
C ASP A 66 -14.23 -8.10 -2.57
N LYS A 67 -13.90 -7.79 -3.84
CA LYS A 67 -12.94 -6.73 -4.20
C LYS A 67 -13.34 -5.36 -3.67
N ILE A 68 -14.59 -4.97 -3.85
CA ILE A 68 -15.09 -3.66 -3.41
C ILE A 68 -15.16 -3.61 -1.88
N THR A 69 -15.62 -4.68 -1.25
CA THR A 69 -15.66 -4.79 0.21
C THR A 69 -14.26 -4.70 0.81
N ALA A 70 -13.28 -5.42 0.25
CA ALA A 70 -11.91 -5.39 0.71
C ALA A 70 -11.32 -3.98 0.67
N ARG A 71 -11.53 -3.23 -0.41
CA ARG A 71 -11.09 -1.84 -0.55
C ARG A 71 -11.67 -0.95 0.54
N LYS A 72 -12.98 -1.02 0.76
CA LYS A 72 -13.67 -0.22 1.75
C LYS A 72 -13.25 -0.55 3.17
N GLU A 73 -13.14 -1.83 3.50
CA GLU A 73 -12.72 -2.28 4.81
C GLU A 73 -11.25 -1.93 5.10
N PHE A 74 -10.39 -2.01 4.09
CA PHE A 74 -9.01 -1.57 4.23
C PHE A 74 -8.92 -0.09 4.63
N ALA A 75 -9.60 0.78 3.91
CA ALA A 75 -9.60 2.20 4.22
C ALA A 75 -10.19 2.49 5.61
N LYS A 76 -11.31 1.86 5.92
CA LYS A 76 -11.98 2.03 7.21
C LYS A 76 -11.12 1.59 8.39
N LYS A 77 -10.46 0.44 8.29
CA LYS A 77 -9.59 -0.08 9.35
C LYS A 77 -8.31 0.73 9.48
N SER A 78 -7.71 1.10 8.35
CA SER A 78 -6.46 1.86 8.34
C SER A 78 -6.58 3.22 9.01
N LYS A 79 -7.72 3.88 8.90
CA LYS A 79 -7.98 5.15 9.58
C LYS A 79 -7.97 5.04 11.11
N LYS A 80 -8.22 3.86 11.64
CA LYS A 80 -8.30 3.61 13.09
C LYS A 80 -7.01 3.05 13.68
N LEU A 81 -6.04 2.68 12.85
CA LEU A 81 -4.80 2.09 13.32
C LEU A 81 -3.83 3.12 13.88
N ASN A 82 -3.12 2.74 14.94
CA ASN A 82 -1.99 3.49 15.45
C ASN A 82 -0.72 3.03 14.72
N LEU A 83 -0.25 3.84 13.79
CA LEU A 83 0.87 3.52 12.89
C LEU A 83 2.16 4.28 13.24
N LYS A 84 2.46 4.47 14.53
CA LYS A 84 3.63 5.27 14.96
C LYS A 84 4.94 4.79 14.34
N ASN A 85 5.18 3.48 14.33
CA ASN A 85 6.43 2.87 13.89
C ASN A 85 6.22 1.84 12.78
N THR A 86 5.07 1.86 12.13
CA THR A 86 4.68 0.86 11.13
C THR A 86 4.21 1.57 9.86
N SER A 87 4.77 1.21 8.73
CA SER A 87 4.33 1.71 7.43
C SER A 87 3.06 0.99 6.97
N LEU A 88 2.17 1.74 6.35
CA LEU A 88 0.95 1.21 5.76
C LEU A 88 1.11 1.11 4.25
N TRP A 89 1.06 -0.10 3.74
CA TRP A 89 1.13 -0.40 2.32
C TRP A 89 -0.17 -1.06 1.84
N THR A 90 -0.41 -0.98 0.55
CA THR A 90 -1.49 -1.75 -0.10
C THR A 90 -1.02 -2.28 -1.45
N ARG A 91 -1.47 -3.48 -1.81
CA ARG A 91 -1.32 -4.00 -3.16
C ARG A 91 -2.67 -3.92 -3.85
N VAL A 92 -2.75 -3.08 -4.88
CA VAL A 92 -3.97 -2.87 -5.66
C VAL A 92 -4.15 -3.93 -6.72
N ASN A 93 -5.30 -3.95 -7.37
CA ASN A 93 -5.56 -4.86 -8.47
C ASN A 93 -4.73 -4.48 -9.70
N SER A 94 -4.57 -5.43 -10.62
CA SER A 94 -3.79 -5.24 -11.84
C SER A 94 -4.25 -4.04 -12.66
N ILE A 95 -3.32 -3.36 -13.32
CA ILE A 95 -3.59 -2.23 -14.22
C ILE A 95 -4.64 -2.60 -15.29
N SER A 96 -4.61 -3.84 -15.76
CA SER A 96 -5.58 -4.33 -16.75
C SER A 96 -6.93 -4.71 -16.18
N SER A 97 -7.10 -4.69 -14.86
CA SER A 97 -8.35 -5.06 -14.22
C SER A 97 -9.34 -3.88 -14.19
N LYS A 98 -10.63 -4.21 -14.11
CA LYS A 98 -11.68 -3.20 -13.97
C LYS A 98 -11.66 -2.47 -12.63
N TRP A 99 -10.92 -2.97 -11.64
CA TRP A 99 -10.86 -2.39 -10.29
C TRP A 99 -9.73 -1.40 -10.08
N PHE A 100 -8.72 -1.39 -10.95
CA PHE A 100 -7.48 -0.65 -10.73
C PHE A 100 -7.69 0.86 -10.52
N LEU A 101 -8.36 1.52 -11.45
CA LEU A 101 -8.58 2.97 -11.37
C LEU A 101 -9.41 3.35 -10.14
N ASP A 102 -10.43 2.56 -9.84
CA ASP A 102 -11.27 2.79 -8.65
C ASP A 102 -10.49 2.53 -7.36
N ASP A 103 -9.60 1.54 -7.34
CA ASP A 103 -8.72 1.30 -6.20
C ASP A 103 -7.87 2.53 -5.91
N ILE A 104 -7.16 3.02 -6.90
CA ILE A 104 -6.27 4.19 -6.75
C ILE A 104 -7.06 5.42 -6.31
N SER A 105 -8.13 5.75 -7.02
CA SER A 105 -8.94 6.94 -6.74
C SER A 105 -9.52 6.91 -5.33
N PHE A 106 -10.06 5.76 -4.92
CA PHE A 106 -10.66 5.59 -3.61
C PHE A 106 -9.62 5.68 -2.49
N LEU A 107 -8.49 5.00 -2.64
CA LEU A 107 -7.46 4.96 -1.62
C LEU A 107 -6.79 6.32 -1.43
N VAL A 108 -6.50 7.02 -2.50
CA VAL A 108 -5.91 8.37 -2.42
C VAL A 108 -6.89 9.35 -1.74
N LYS A 109 -8.17 9.26 -2.08
CA LYS A 109 -9.20 10.10 -1.47
C LYS A 109 -9.38 9.81 0.02
N GLU A 110 -9.45 8.53 0.40
CA GLU A 110 -9.80 8.12 1.76
C GLU A 110 -8.61 8.14 2.74
N LEU A 111 -7.42 7.79 2.27
CA LEU A 111 -6.26 7.63 3.14
C LEU A 111 -5.21 8.74 2.96
N GLY A 112 -5.10 9.30 1.76
CA GLY A 112 -4.14 10.40 1.52
C GLY A 112 -2.74 10.05 2.00
N ASN A 113 -2.19 10.90 2.86
CA ASN A 113 -0.83 10.76 3.38
C ASN A 113 -0.67 9.63 4.41
N THR A 114 -1.74 9.01 4.86
CA THR A 114 -1.67 7.86 5.77
C THR A 114 -1.12 6.63 5.07
N LEU A 115 -1.36 6.51 3.76
CA LEU A 115 -0.89 5.40 2.95
C LEU A 115 0.53 5.71 2.44
N ASP A 116 1.50 4.91 2.84
CA ASP A 116 2.91 5.14 2.50
C ASP A 116 3.29 4.61 1.13
N VAL A 117 2.78 3.43 0.76
CA VAL A 117 3.15 2.76 -0.50
C VAL A 117 1.95 2.08 -1.14
N ILE A 118 1.82 2.24 -2.45
CA ILE A 118 0.92 1.46 -3.29
C ILE A 118 1.77 0.52 -4.13
N MET A 119 1.59 -0.78 -3.90
CA MET A 119 2.29 -1.82 -4.64
C MET A 119 1.46 -2.24 -5.85
N LEU A 120 2.07 -2.16 -7.03
CA LEU A 120 1.45 -2.66 -8.25
C LEU A 120 1.76 -4.16 -8.40
N PRO A 121 0.77 -5.00 -8.72
CA PRO A 121 1.04 -6.40 -9.03
C PRO A 121 1.78 -6.53 -10.35
N MET A 122 2.09 -7.75 -10.77
CA MET A 122 2.84 -8.01 -12.00
C MET A 122 2.39 -7.13 -13.17
N ILE A 123 3.37 -6.44 -13.71
CA ILE A 123 3.20 -5.56 -14.87
C ILE A 123 3.91 -6.16 -16.08
#